data_11a3e21af495d90edb28e5e41b3251ef
#
_entry.id   11a3e21af495d90edb28e5e41b3251ef
#
_cell.length_a   1.000
_cell.length_b   1.000
_cell.length_c   1.000
_cell.angle_alpha   90.00
_cell.angle_beta   90.00
_cell.angle_gamma   90.00
#
_symmetry.space_group_name_H-M   'P 1'
#
loop_
_entity.id
_entity.type
_entity.pdbx_description
1 polymer ?
#
loop_
_entity_poly.entity_id
_entity_poly.type
_entity_poly.pdbx_seq_one_letter_code
_entity_poly.pdbx_strand_id
1 'polypeptide(L)'
;MMKNFCILIIFLLAGLPPSVHATSTEVSVGDQLPNAPMQGLTGGSQFLSQYFGKPLIINVWASYCGPCLAEMGSLERLFQRYGDRFNVIGISIDDYRERAQAFLAKADTTFPHFIDRQLMLENIMGAKTIPLTLLIDADGRVLRKVRGAQEWDSPEIVETIAMIYKFDL
;
A
#
# COMPACT_ATOMS: atom_id res chain seq x y z
N MET A 1 -59.70 -10.47 55.68
CA MET A 1 -59.27 -11.13 54.44
C MET A 1 -58.45 -10.12 53.61
N MET A 2 -57.13 -10.14 53.80
CA MET A 2 -56.21 -9.22 53.07
C MET A 2 -55.58 -10.04 51.95
N LYS A 3 -55.79 -9.64 50.66
CA LYS A 3 -55.17 -10.22 49.47
C LYS A 3 -53.87 -9.49 49.21
N ASN A 4 -52.75 -10.21 49.39
CA ASN A 4 -51.43 -9.74 49.01
C ASN A 4 -51.33 -9.73 47.49
N PHE A 5 -51.11 -8.55 46.92
CA PHE A 5 -50.81 -8.38 45.47
C PHE A 5 -49.31 -8.29 45.30
N CYS A 6 -48.71 -9.37 44.82
CA CYS A 6 -47.29 -9.44 44.55
C CYS A 6 -47.03 -8.84 43.17
N ILE A 7 -46.45 -7.64 43.09
CA ILE A 7 -46.05 -6.98 41.84
C ILE A 7 -44.69 -7.53 41.42
N LEU A 8 -44.74 -8.31 40.35
CA LEU A 8 -43.52 -8.86 39.68
C LEU A 8 -42.94 -7.75 38.79
N ILE A 9 -41.83 -7.12 39.24
CA ILE A 9 -41.10 -6.15 38.42
C ILE A 9 -40.16 -6.96 37.46
N ILE A 10 -40.55 -7.02 36.21
CA ILE A 10 -39.68 -7.59 35.14
C ILE A 10 -38.69 -6.51 34.72
N PHE A 11 -37.41 -6.68 35.13
CA PHE A 11 -36.30 -5.88 34.59
C PHE A 11 -36.04 -6.29 33.14
N LEU A 12 -36.44 -5.43 32.20
CA LEU A 12 -36.12 -5.53 30.79
C LEU A 12 -34.65 -5.08 30.62
N LEU A 13 -33.71 -6.02 30.59
CA LEU A 13 -32.32 -5.78 30.19
C LEU A 13 -32.31 -5.41 28.70
N ALA A 14 -32.36 -4.12 28.41
CA ALA A 14 -32.10 -3.61 27.06
C ALA A 14 -30.61 -3.87 26.72
N GLY A 15 -30.36 -4.96 26.00
CA GLY A 15 -29.04 -5.24 25.45
C GLY A 15 -28.62 -4.12 24.48
N LEU A 16 -27.56 -3.40 24.80
CA LEU A 16 -26.94 -2.44 23.89
C LEU A 16 -26.48 -3.21 22.64
N PRO A 17 -26.79 -2.70 21.42
CA PRO A 17 -26.29 -3.32 20.21
C PRO A 17 -24.76 -3.30 20.20
N PRO A 18 -24.06 -4.35 19.71
CA PRO A 18 -22.63 -4.33 19.59
C PRO A 18 -22.23 -3.14 18.70
N SER A 19 -21.33 -2.29 19.19
CA SER A 19 -20.73 -1.22 18.38
C SER A 19 -19.99 -1.84 17.22
N VAL A 20 -20.56 -1.74 16.02
CA VAL A 20 -19.86 -2.10 14.77
C VAL A 20 -18.77 -1.05 14.60
N HIS A 21 -17.56 -1.39 15.03
CA HIS A 21 -16.39 -0.62 14.64
C HIS A 21 -16.23 -0.79 13.14
N ALA A 22 -16.41 0.28 12.39
CA ALA A 22 -16.02 0.33 10.99
C ALA A 22 -14.50 0.09 10.98
N THR A 23 -14.10 -1.13 10.61
CA THR A 23 -12.70 -1.45 10.31
C THR A 23 -12.27 -0.53 9.18
N SER A 24 -11.32 0.37 9.45
CA SER A 24 -10.71 1.16 8.39
C SER A 24 -10.13 0.19 7.37
N THR A 25 -10.52 0.31 6.11
CA THR A 25 -9.97 -0.52 5.03
C THR A 25 -8.51 -0.17 4.74
N GLU A 26 -8.02 0.93 5.28
CA GLU A 26 -6.64 1.39 5.14
C GLU A 26 -5.71 0.64 6.10
N VAL A 27 -4.64 0.04 5.54
CA VAL A 27 -3.60 -0.64 6.33
C VAL A 27 -2.68 0.35 7.02
N SER A 28 -2.29 0.02 8.25
CA SER A 28 -1.30 0.72 9.06
C SER A 28 0.04 0.00 9.06
N VAL A 29 1.09 0.66 9.59
CA VAL A 29 2.37 -0.02 9.88
C VAL A 29 2.12 -1.14 10.88
N GLY A 30 2.61 -2.33 10.55
CA GLY A 30 2.39 -3.57 11.29
C GLY A 30 1.27 -4.45 10.74
N ASP A 31 0.36 -3.90 9.93
CA ASP A 31 -0.73 -4.66 9.33
C ASP A 31 -0.25 -5.52 8.16
N GLN A 32 -0.99 -6.60 7.90
CA GLN A 32 -0.82 -7.44 6.73
C GLN A 32 -1.54 -6.82 5.53
N LEU A 33 -0.85 -6.67 4.39
CA LEU A 33 -1.49 -6.31 3.13
C LEU A 33 -2.42 -7.44 2.67
N PRO A 34 -3.68 -7.14 2.36
CA PRO A 34 -4.57 -8.14 1.78
C PRO A 34 -4.10 -8.53 0.39
N ASN A 35 -4.29 -9.81 0.03
CA ASN A 35 -4.05 -10.23 -1.34
C ASN A 35 -5.10 -9.60 -2.27
N ALA A 36 -4.65 -8.74 -3.16
CA ALA A 36 -5.50 -7.98 -4.06
C ALA A 36 -5.10 -8.19 -5.52
N PRO A 37 -6.05 -8.22 -6.46
CA PRO A 37 -5.75 -8.25 -7.88
C PRO A 37 -5.17 -6.90 -8.33
N MET A 38 -4.15 -6.95 -9.18
CA MET A 38 -3.50 -5.78 -9.78
C MET A 38 -3.61 -5.86 -11.29
N GLN A 39 -4.18 -4.84 -11.91
CA GLN A 39 -4.28 -4.76 -13.37
C GLN A 39 -2.94 -4.32 -13.95
N GLY A 40 -2.30 -5.16 -14.80
CA GLY A 40 -1.00 -4.84 -15.40
C GLY A 40 -1.03 -3.60 -16.27
N LEU A 41 -0.04 -2.71 -16.12
CA LEU A 41 0.18 -1.53 -16.95
C LEU A 41 1.33 -1.76 -17.94
N THR A 42 2.44 -2.34 -17.49
CA THR A 42 3.63 -2.68 -18.30
C THR A 42 3.73 -4.18 -18.61
N GLY A 43 2.85 -5.01 -18.05
CA GLY A 43 2.82 -6.47 -18.24
C GLY A 43 1.43 -7.03 -18.02
N GLY A 44 1.35 -8.34 -17.72
CA GLY A 44 0.10 -9.01 -17.36
C GLY A 44 -0.45 -8.59 -16.00
N SER A 45 -1.76 -8.84 -15.78
CA SER A 45 -2.39 -8.68 -14.46
C SER A 45 -1.89 -9.77 -13.51
N GLN A 46 -1.71 -9.43 -12.25
CA GLN A 46 -1.17 -10.28 -11.21
C GLN A 46 -1.89 -10.07 -9.89
N PHE A 47 -1.68 -10.97 -8.94
CA PHE A 47 -2.07 -10.75 -7.55
C PHE A 47 -0.89 -10.21 -6.74
N LEU A 48 -1.18 -9.36 -5.77
CA LEU A 48 -0.17 -8.76 -4.90
C LEU A 48 0.70 -9.82 -4.19
N SER A 49 0.09 -10.95 -3.81
CA SER A 49 0.79 -12.07 -3.17
C SER A 49 1.90 -12.71 -4.03
N GLN A 50 1.90 -12.50 -5.34
CA GLN A 50 2.97 -13.01 -6.22
C GLN A 50 4.31 -12.29 -6.02
N TYR A 51 4.30 -11.16 -5.30
CA TYR A 51 5.50 -10.40 -4.92
C TYR A 51 5.98 -10.71 -3.51
N PHE A 52 5.25 -11.53 -2.73
CA PHE A 52 5.70 -11.98 -1.41
C PHE A 52 6.79 -13.06 -1.52
N GLY A 53 7.44 -13.37 -0.41
CA GLY A 53 8.62 -14.24 -0.38
C GLY A 53 9.95 -13.47 -0.48
N LYS A 54 9.91 -12.21 -0.93
CA LYS A 54 10.98 -11.22 -0.82
C LYS A 54 10.39 -9.91 -0.26
N PRO A 55 11.19 -9.07 0.41
CA PRO A 55 10.76 -7.71 0.73
C PRO A 55 10.29 -6.97 -0.53
N LEU A 56 9.35 -6.07 -0.37
CA LEU A 56 8.69 -5.39 -1.49
C LEU A 56 8.59 -3.89 -1.23
N ILE A 57 8.95 -3.09 -2.21
CA ILE A 57 8.67 -1.65 -2.27
C ILE A 57 7.48 -1.43 -3.19
N ILE A 58 6.43 -0.78 -2.69
CA ILE A 58 5.27 -0.37 -3.49
C ILE A 58 5.25 1.15 -3.57
N ASN A 59 5.36 1.70 -4.78
CA ASN A 59 5.27 3.13 -5.02
C ASN A 59 3.92 3.46 -5.68
N VAL A 60 3.12 4.31 -5.04
CA VAL A 60 1.83 4.77 -5.56
C VAL A 60 1.99 6.16 -6.16
N TRP A 61 1.58 6.32 -7.40
CA TRP A 61 1.82 7.50 -8.23
C TRP A 61 0.66 7.80 -9.20
N ALA A 62 0.71 8.97 -9.86
CA ALA A 62 -0.19 9.30 -10.96
C ALA A 62 0.52 10.17 -12.01
N SER A 63 0.00 10.18 -13.23
CA SER A 63 0.58 10.93 -14.36
C SER A 63 0.60 12.46 -14.17
N TYR A 64 -0.29 12.99 -13.35
CA TYR A 64 -0.40 14.41 -13.00
C TYR A 64 0.47 14.81 -11.79
N CYS A 65 1.20 13.86 -11.20
CA CYS A 65 2.01 14.07 -10.00
C CYS A 65 3.46 14.43 -10.39
N GLY A 66 3.81 15.69 -10.38
CA GLY A 66 5.18 16.16 -10.66
C GLY A 66 6.23 15.57 -9.73
N PRO A 67 6.03 15.60 -8.40
CA PRO A 67 6.97 14.97 -7.46
C PRO A 67 7.16 13.47 -7.68
N CYS A 68 6.10 12.76 -8.14
CA CYS A 68 6.23 11.34 -8.48
C CYS A 68 7.21 11.12 -9.64
N LEU A 69 7.13 11.96 -10.68
CA LEU A 69 8.08 11.87 -11.81
C LEU A 69 9.52 12.16 -11.37
N ALA A 70 9.70 13.10 -10.46
CA ALA A 70 11.03 13.47 -9.97
C ALA A 70 11.74 12.33 -9.23
N GLU A 71 11.00 11.48 -8.50
CA GLU A 71 11.61 10.36 -7.74
C GLU A 71 11.82 9.07 -8.55
N MET A 72 11.13 8.92 -9.72
CA MET A 72 11.15 7.66 -10.48
C MET A 72 12.55 7.25 -10.91
N GLY A 73 13.40 8.20 -11.31
CA GLY A 73 14.77 7.90 -11.70
C GLY A 73 15.63 7.33 -10.57
N SER A 74 15.48 7.85 -9.35
CA SER A 74 16.18 7.34 -8.18
C SER A 74 15.65 5.97 -7.75
N LEU A 75 14.34 5.76 -7.87
CA LEU A 75 13.73 4.46 -7.58
C LEU A 75 14.15 3.39 -8.62
N GLU A 76 14.27 3.76 -9.88
CA GLU A 76 14.83 2.88 -10.93
C GLU A 76 16.29 2.51 -10.64
N ARG A 77 17.15 3.47 -10.29
CA ARG A 77 18.54 3.18 -9.94
C ARG A 77 18.65 2.28 -8.71
N LEU A 78 17.78 2.49 -7.71
CA LEU A 78 17.67 1.60 -6.55
C LEU A 78 17.29 0.18 -6.99
N PHE A 79 16.28 0.03 -7.86
CA PHE A 79 15.84 -1.25 -8.38
C PHE A 79 16.93 -1.96 -9.17
N GLN A 80 17.61 -1.26 -10.08
CA GLN A 80 18.71 -1.82 -10.88
C GLN A 80 19.87 -2.34 -10.01
N ARG A 81 20.12 -1.67 -8.89
CA ARG A 81 21.23 -2.02 -8.00
C ARG A 81 20.91 -3.14 -7.01
N TYR A 82 19.66 -3.22 -6.54
CA TYR A 82 19.28 -4.09 -5.42
C TYR A 82 18.04 -4.96 -5.70
N GLY A 83 17.58 -5.07 -6.95
CA GLY A 83 16.38 -5.85 -7.30
C GLY A 83 16.52 -7.36 -7.11
N ASP A 84 17.73 -7.86 -6.84
CA ASP A 84 17.98 -9.23 -6.37
C ASP A 84 17.61 -9.40 -4.88
N ARG A 85 17.63 -8.33 -4.08
CA ARG A 85 17.35 -8.31 -2.64
C ARG A 85 15.88 -8.09 -2.32
N PHE A 86 15.20 -7.27 -3.09
CA PHE A 86 13.78 -6.95 -2.89
C PHE A 86 13.08 -6.66 -4.23
N ASN A 87 11.77 -6.79 -4.23
CA ASN A 87 10.95 -6.40 -5.36
C ASN A 87 10.60 -4.91 -5.30
N VAL A 88 10.41 -4.30 -6.47
CA VAL A 88 9.83 -2.95 -6.60
C VAL A 88 8.67 -3.02 -7.57
N ILE A 89 7.54 -2.42 -7.22
CA ILE A 89 6.40 -2.23 -8.12
C ILE A 89 5.85 -0.81 -8.02
N GLY A 90 5.32 -0.31 -9.13
CA GLY A 90 4.58 0.94 -9.18
C GLY A 90 3.08 0.70 -9.35
N ILE A 91 2.25 1.50 -8.68
CA ILE A 91 0.79 1.49 -8.83
C ILE A 91 0.33 2.88 -9.24
N SER A 92 -0.17 3.00 -10.47
CA SER A 92 -0.81 4.23 -10.96
C SER A 92 -2.25 4.29 -10.48
N ILE A 93 -2.66 5.45 -9.98
CA ILE A 93 -4.05 5.76 -9.65
C ILE A 93 -4.73 6.61 -10.74
N ASP A 94 -4.22 6.56 -11.97
CA ASP A 94 -4.82 7.24 -13.11
C ASP A 94 -6.13 6.55 -13.58
N ASP A 95 -7.11 7.35 -13.98
CA ASP A 95 -8.34 6.84 -14.61
C ASP A 95 -8.09 6.26 -16.01
N TYR A 96 -7.09 6.81 -16.72
CA TYR A 96 -6.78 6.51 -18.11
C TYR A 96 -5.40 5.85 -18.26
N ARG A 97 -5.40 4.66 -18.81
CA ARG A 97 -4.18 3.88 -19.09
C ARG A 97 -3.18 4.65 -19.94
N GLU A 98 -3.66 5.37 -20.94
CA GLU A 98 -2.83 6.11 -21.89
C GLU A 98 -2.02 7.23 -21.21
N ARG A 99 -2.60 7.88 -20.20
CA ARG A 99 -1.89 8.90 -19.40
C ARG A 99 -0.78 8.27 -18.54
N ALA A 100 -1.10 7.16 -17.89
CA ALA A 100 -0.12 6.41 -17.11
C ALA A 100 1.03 5.90 -18.00
N GLN A 101 0.74 5.38 -19.19
CA GLN A 101 1.76 4.93 -20.14
C GLN A 101 2.63 6.09 -20.66
N ALA A 102 2.03 7.24 -20.96
CA ALA A 102 2.77 8.43 -21.38
C ALA A 102 3.69 8.97 -20.28
N PHE A 103 3.30 8.84 -19.00
CA PHE A 103 4.15 9.14 -17.86
C PHE A 103 5.32 8.16 -17.79
N LEU A 104 5.09 6.85 -17.87
CA LEU A 104 6.15 5.84 -17.81
C LEU A 104 7.17 5.97 -18.95
N ALA A 105 6.72 6.39 -20.15
CA ALA A 105 7.63 6.69 -21.26
C ALA A 105 8.62 7.84 -20.95
N LYS A 106 8.27 8.75 -20.02
CA LYS A 106 9.16 9.81 -19.55
C LYS A 106 9.99 9.39 -18.35
N ALA A 107 9.41 8.55 -17.48
CA ALA A 107 10.05 8.07 -16.26
C ALA A 107 11.15 7.05 -16.54
N ASP A 108 11.08 6.35 -17.68
CA ASP A 108 12.06 5.37 -18.19
C ASP A 108 12.40 4.31 -17.12
N THR A 109 11.37 3.73 -16.50
CA THR A 109 11.50 2.70 -15.46
C THR A 109 11.28 1.31 -16.02
N THR A 110 11.99 0.31 -15.48
CA THR A 110 11.94 -1.08 -15.93
C THR A 110 11.25 -2.03 -14.96
N PHE A 111 11.04 -1.62 -13.70
CA PHE A 111 10.27 -2.42 -12.75
C PHE A 111 8.78 -2.47 -13.12
N PRO A 112 8.04 -3.51 -12.67
CA PRO A 112 6.63 -3.69 -13.04
C PRO A 112 5.72 -2.56 -12.55
N HIS A 113 4.78 -2.15 -13.42
CA HIS A 113 3.74 -1.17 -13.08
C HIS A 113 2.34 -1.73 -13.30
N PHE A 114 1.44 -1.33 -12.40
CA PHE A 114 0.02 -1.66 -12.40
C PHE A 114 -0.82 -0.39 -12.42
N ILE A 115 -2.11 -0.54 -12.75
CA ILE A 115 -3.08 0.56 -12.74
C ILE A 115 -4.27 0.22 -11.85
N ASP A 116 -4.63 1.12 -10.95
CA ASP A 116 -5.72 1.02 -9.98
C ASP A 116 -6.85 1.99 -10.33
N ARG A 117 -7.54 1.76 -11.44
CA ARG A 117 -8.63 2.63 -11.93
C ARG A 117 -9.83 2.71 -10.99
N GLN A 118 -9.99 1.74 -10.09
CA GLN A 118 -11.09 1.69 -9.13
C GLN A 118 -10.70 2.23 -7.76
N LEU A 119 -9.46 2.70 -7.59
CA LEU A 119 -8.91 3.23 -6.36
C LEU A 119 -8.99 2.24 -5.17
N MET A 120 -9.06 0.94 -5.47
CA MET A 120 -9.12 -0.11 -4.46
C MET A 120 -7.80 -0.20 -3.69
N LEU A 121 -6.67 -0.26 -4.42
CA LEU A 121 -5.33 -0.32 -3.83
C LEU A 121 -4.96 1.02 -3.17
N GLU A 122 -5.34 2.15 -3.79
CA GLU A 122 -5.21 3.47 -3.19
C GLU A 122 -5.86 3.54 -1.81
N ASN A 123 -7.11 3.07 -1.70
CA ASN A 123 -7.85 3.05 -0.43
C ASN A 123 -7.21 2.09 0.58
N ILE A 124 -6.83 0.87 0.17
CA ILE A 124 -6.15 -0.11 1.03
C ILE A 124 -4.84 0.46 1.57
N MET A 125 -4.05 1.11 0.72
CA MET A 125 -2.74 1.64 1.09
C MET A 125 -2.82 3.03 1.74
N GLY A 126 -3.97 3.70 1.69
CA GLY A 126 -4.17 5.05 2.20
C GLY A 126 -3.39 6.11 1.43
N ALA A 127 -3.34 5.98 0.09
CA ALA A 127 -2.57 6.85 -0.79
C ALA A 127 -3.30 8.14 -1.16
N LYS A 128 -4.02 8.76 -0.20
CA LYS A 128 -4.71 10.05 -0.36
C LYS A 128 -3.79 11.20 -0.76
N THR A 129 -2.50 11.05 -0.51
CA THR A 129 -1.44 11.98 -0.94
C THR A 129 -0.35 11.15 -1.60
N ILE A 130 0.04 11.55 -2.81
CA ILE A 130 1.07 10.89 -3.61
C ILE A 130 2.27 11.82 -3.85
N PRO A 131 3.49 11.25 -4.03
CA PRO A 131 3.79 9.83 -3.97
C PRO A 131 3.66 9.26 -2.57
N LEU A 132 3.19 8.02 -2.49
CA LEU A 132 3.23 7.22 -1.28
C LEU A 132 4.04 5.96 -1.56
N THR A 133 5.05 5.69 -0.74
CA THR A 133 5.83 4.46 -0.85
C THR A 133 5.69 3.62 0.41
N LEU A 134 5.35 2.34 0.24
CA LEU A 134 5.29 1.36 1.31
C LEU A 134 6.51 0.45 1.25
N LEU A 135 7.15 0.23 2.40
CA LEU A 135 8.15 -0.82 2.59
C LEU A 135 7.46 -2.01 3.26
N ILE A 136 7.54 -3.17 2.63
CA ILE A 136 6.80 -4.39 2.98
C ILE A 136 7.80 -5.51 3.21
N ASP A 137 7.61 -6.34 4.25
CA ASP A 137 8.44 -7.53 4.46
C ASP A 137 8.07 -8.68 3.49
N ALA A 138 8.84 -9.76 3.56
CA ALA A 138 8.64 -10.92 2.69
C ALA A 138 7.29 -11.62 2.93
N ASP A 139 6.67 -11.43 4.10
CA ASP A 139 5.38 -12.00 4.45
C ASP A 139 4.20 -11.09 4.05
N GLY A 140 4.47 -9.89 3.53
CA GLY A 140 3.46 -8.92 3.12
C GLY A 140 3.02 -7.96 4.22
N ARG A 141 3.78 -7.83 5.32
CA ARG A 141 3.49 -6.90 6.42
C ARG A 141 4.07 -5.53 6.12
N VAL A 142 3.30 -4.47 6.36
CA VAL A 142 3.72 -3.08 6.20
C VAL A 142 4.75 -2.72 7.28
N LEU A 143 5.98 -2.46 6.88
CA LEU A 143 7.07 -2.03 7.77
C LEU A 143 7.15 -0.50 7.89
N ARG A 144 6.87 0.21 6.78
CA ARG A 144 6.94 1.67 6.74
C ARG A 144 6.06 2.24 5.64
N LYS A 145 5.53 3.44 5.87
CA LYS A 145 4.85 4.27 4.85
C LYS A 145 5.61 5.59 4.74
N VAL A 146 6.09 5.92 3.56
CA VAL A 146 6.85 7.15 3.26
C VAL A 146 5.99 8.02 2.35
N ARG A 147 5.68 9.24 2.79
CA ARG A 147 4.87 10.20 2.02
C ARG A 147 5.78 11.28 1.44
N GLY A 148 5.52 11.65 0.19
CA GLY A 148 6.32 12.63 -0.56
C GLY A 148 7.55 12.01 -1.22
N ALA A 149 8.06 12.72 -2.24
CA ALA A 149 9.18 12.27 -3.06
C ALA A 149 10.48 12.15 -2.26
N GLN A 150 11.27 11.14 -2.61
CA GLN A 150 12.58 10.86 -2.02
C GLN A 150 13.63 10.65 -3.11
N GLU A 151 14.91 10.81 -2.75
CA GLU A 151 16.04 10.34 -3.55
C GLU A 151 16.38 8.91 -3.11
N TRP A 152 15.67 7.93 -3.68
CA TRP A 152 15.64 6.54 -3.20
C TRP A 152 17.01 5.84 -3.23
N ASP A 153 17.91 6.23 -4.11
CA ASP A 153 19.26 5.68 -4.22
C ASP A 153 20.33 6.49 -3.45
N SER A 154 19.92 7.48 -2.66
CA SER A 154 20.86 8.18 -1.76
C SER A 154 21.44 7.22 -0.72
N PRO A 155 22.71 7.37 -0.32
CA PRO A 155 23.35 6.47 0.65
C PRO A 155 22.54 6.31 1.94
N GLU A 156 22.00 7.41 2.47
CA GLU A 156 21.21 7.42 3.71
C GLU A 156 19.94 6.58 3.59
N ILE A 157 19.21 6.70 2.47
CA ILE A 157 17.97 5.94 2.26
C ILE A 157 18.30 4.47 2.00
N VAL A 158 19.35 4.17 1.24
CA VAL A 158 19.80 2.80 0.97
C VAL A 158 20.20 2.10 2.28
N GLU A 159 20.96 2.75 3.16
CA GLU A 159 21.29 2.23 4.49
C GLU A 159 20.03 1.97 5.33
N THR A 160 19.06 2.89 5.29
CA THR A 160 17.77 2.73 5.98
C THR A 160 17.01 1.52 5.46
N ILE A 161 16.94 1.33 4.13
CA ILE A 161 16.28 0.17 3.50
C ILE A 161 17.00 -1.12 3.88
N ALA A 162 18.34 -1.12 3.83
CA ALA A 162 19.16 -2.28 4.21
C ALA A 162 18.91 -2.70 5.67
N MET A 163 18.82 -1.72 6.59
CA MET A 163 18.47 -1.99 8.00
C MET A 163 17.06 -2.56 8.15
N ILE A 164 16.08 -1.99 7.45
CA ILE A 164 14.68 -2.41 7.52
C ILE A 164 14.51 -3.83 6.97
N TYR A 165 15.14 -4.14 5.84
CA TYR A 165 15.05 -5.43 5.15
C TYR A 165 16.11 -6.44 5.59
N LYS A 166 17.06 -6.03 6.46
CA LYS A 166 18.10 -6.87 7.06
C LYS A 166 19.00 -7.54 6.02
N PHE A 167 19.53 -6.78 5.08
CA PHE A 167 20.54 -7.24 4.14
C PHE A 167 21.83 -6.40 4.22
N ASP A 168 22.95 -6.99 3.81
CA ASP A 168 24.25 -6.32 3.76
C ASP A 168 24.37 -5.52 2.46
N LEU A 169 25.01 -4.33 2.53
CA LEU A 169 25.29 -3.41 1.41
C LEU A 169 26.55 -3.79 0.65
#